data_ad45268896c3b20f972300360a445dc2
#
_entry.id   ad45268896c3b20f972300360a445dc2
#
_cell.length_a   1.000
_cell.length_b   1.000
_cell.length_c   1.000
_cell.angle_alpha   90.00
_cell.angle_beta   90.00
_cell.angle_gamma   90.00
#
_symmetry.space_group_name_H-M   'P 1'
#
loop_
_entity.id
_entity.type
_entity.pdbx_description
1 polymer ?
#
loop_
_entity_poly.entity_id
_entity_poly.type
_entity_poly.pdbx_seq_one_letter_code
_entity_poly.pdbx_strand_id
1 'polypeptide(L)'
;MKSASLIIISILTITGCCPVFFQPANPGVDYRWAIERWQQKVQAEGWGEPLIDEITSSCLRLAKYEQEHGDDNWKTYHEFLKDFKGDCEDISVFMYGTLKRLGYPKALRLRIIRMPMGDHAVLMVELPKGEWKMFNSTSMPLDFADIAVSRTIVEWDDDNIYYPR
;
A
#
# COMPACT_ATOMS: atom_id res chain seq x y z
N MET A 1 18.85 -25.15 -1.01
CA MET A 1 18.29 -24.24 -2.01
C MET A 1 16.90 -24.74 -2.39
N LYS A 2 15.83 -24.18 -1.79
CA LYS A 2 14.45 -24.55 -2.11
C LYS A 2 13.92 -23.52 -3.11
N SER A 3 13.61 -23.98 -4.32
CA SER A 3 13.01 -23.22 -5.40
C SER A 3 11.58 -22.83 -4.98
N ALA A 4 11.32 -21.53 -4.85
CA ALA A 4 9.97 -21.03 -4.66
C ALA A 4 9.27 -21.09 -6.03
N SER A 5 8.32 -22.00 -6.17
CA SER A 5 7.41 -22.03 -7.32
C SER A 5 6.45 -20.85 -7.20
N LEU A 6 6.62 -19.90 -8.11
CA LEU A 6 5.69 -18.80 -8.31
C LEU A 6 4.38 -19.38 -8.88
N ILE A 7 3.35 -19.47 -8.04
CA ILE A 7 2.00 -19.81 -8.50
C ILE A 7 1.41 -18.52 -9.06
N ILE A 8 1.41 -18.41 -10.39
CA ILE A 8 0.65 -17.37 -11.09
C ILE A 8 -0.83 -17.75 -11.00
N ILE A 9 -1.54 -17.13 -10.09
CA ILE A 9 -3.00 -17.21 -10.03
C ILE A 9 -3.53 -16.20 -11.05
N SER A 10 -4.08 -16.70 -12.14
CA SER A 10 -4.89 -15.91 -13.07
C SER A 10 -6.13 -15.41 -12.33
N ILE A 11 -6.08 -14.16 -11.87
CA ILE A 11 -7.21 -13.51 -11.23
C ILE A 11 -8.03 -12.82 -12.30
N LEU A 12 -9.33 -13.08 -12.27
CA LEU A 12 -10.38 -12.53 -13.12
C LEU A 12 -10.19 -11.03 -13.40
N THR A 13 -10.46 -10.66 -14.63
CA THR A 13 -10.55 -9.25 -15.08
C THR A 13 -11.43 -8.42 -14.18
N ILE A 14 -10.80 -7.58 -13.37
CA ILE A 14 -11.48 -6.61 -12.50
C ILE A 14 -11.54 -5.29 -13.25
N THR A 15 -12.65 -5.06 -13.95
CA THR A 15 -12.92 -3.76 -14.58
C THR A 15 -13.61 -2.85 -13.55
N GLY A 16 -12.93 -1.83 -13.12
CA GLY A 16 -13.54 -0.73 -12.39
C GLY A 16 -12.80 -0.25 -11.15
N CYS A 17 -11.69 0.44 -11.32
CA CYS A 17 -11.13 1.27 -10.28
C CYS A 17 -11.84 2.64 -10.23
N CYS A 18 -12.05 3.16 -9.02
CA CYS A 18 -12.73 4.44 -8.79
C CYS A 18 -12.06 5.60 -9.53
N PRO A 19 -12.80 6.53 -10.15
CA PRO A 19 -12.20 7.77 -10.66
C PRO A 19 -11.69 8.61 -9.49
N VAL A 20 -10.40 8.85 -9.48
CA VAL A 20 -9.72 9.58 -8.41
C VAL A 20 -9.33 10.97 -8.88
N PHE A 21 -9.73 12.00 -8.12
CA PHE A 21 -9.19 13.34 -8.29
C PHE A 21 -7.78 13.41 -7.68
N PHE A 22 -6.80 13.66 -8.52
CA PHE A 22 -5.40 13.63 -8.15
C PHE A 22 -4.79 15.02 -7.98
N GLN A 23 -4.03 15.19 -6.87
CA GLN A 23 -2.98 16.19 -6.83
C GLN A 23 -1.71 15.61 -7.48
N PRO A 24 -1.01 16.36 -8.37
CA PRO A 24 0.22 15.88 -8.96
C PRO A 24 1.27 15.63 -7.88
N ALA A 25 2.02 14.53 -8.03
CA ALA A 25 3.20 14.28 -7.21
C ALA A 25 4.09 15.52 -7.19
N ASN A 26 4.57 15.92 -6.02
CA ASN A 26 5.51 17.03 -5.90
C ASN A 26 6.88 16.57 -6.41
N PRO A 27 7.35 17.03 -7.60
CA PRO A 27 8.59 16.54 -8.22
C PRO A 27 9.87 16.89 -7.45
N GLY A 28 9.75 17.61 -6.35
CA GLY A 28 10.88 18.11 -5.57
C GLY A 28 11.25 17.29 -4.33
N VAL A 29 10.53 16.22 -4.01
CA VAL A 29 10.88 15.38 -2.85
C VAL A 29 11.72 14.20 -3.31
N ASP A 30 13.03 14.27 -3.05
CA ASP A 30 13.90 13.12 -3.26
C ASP A 30 13.52 12.03 -2.23
N TYR A 31 13.04 10.89 -2.72
CA TYR A 31 12.67 9.74 -1.90
C TYR A 31 13.82 9.25 -1.01
N ARG A 32 15.08 9.33 -1.46
CA ARG A 32 16.24 8.94 -0.64
C ARG A 32 16.37 9.84 0.58
N TRP A 33 16.23 11.15 0.39
CA TRP A 33 16.24 12.11 1.50
C TRP A 33 15.09 11.83 2.49
N ALA A 34 13.91 11.47 1.98
CA ALA A 34 12.79 11.10 2.83
C ALA A 34 13.10 9.84 3.67
N ILE A 35 13.66 8.80 3.07
CA ILE A 35 14.09 7.58 3.77
C ILE A 35 15.12 7.90 4.86
N GLU A 36 16.15 8.68 4.55
CA GLU A 36 17.17 9.07 5.53
C GLU A 36 16.58 9.83 6.72
N ARG A 37 15.67 10.78 6.44
CA ARG A 37 14.96 11.53 7.47
C ARG A 37 14.08 10.64 8.34
N TRP A 38 13.34 9.72 7.74
CA TRP A 38 12.51 8.78 8.51
C TRP A 38 13.35 7.81 9.34
N GLN A 39 14.49 7.33 8.81
CA GLN A 39 15.44 6.53 9.58
C GLN A 39 15.94 7.27 10.82
N GLN A 40 16.29 8.55 10.69
CA GLN A 40 16.70 9.37 11.82
C GLN A 40 15.58 9.52 12.86
N LYS A 41 14.34 9.73 12.42
CA LYS A 41 13.18 9.79 13.32
C LYS A 41 12.94 8.47 14.04
N VAL A 42 12.97 7.34 13.31
CA VAL A 42 12.84 6.01 13.92
C VAL A 42 13.92 5.78 14.99
N GLN A 43 15.16 6.21 14.74
CA GLN A 43 16.25 6.08 15.70
C GLN A 43 16.06 6.99 16.93
N ALA A 44 15.55 8.19 16.75
CA ALA A 44 15.39 9.19 17.82
C ALA A 44 14.13 8.96 18.67
N GLU A 45 13.01 8.59 18.05
CA GLU A 45 11.68 8.59 18.67
C GLU A 45 11.07 7.18 18.76
N GLY A 46 11.62 6.21 18.02
CA GLY A 46 11.04 4.89 17.85
C GLY A 46 9.83 4.89 16.93
N TRP A 47 9.20 3.72 16.82
CA TRP A 47 7.98 3.56 16.03
C TRP A 47 6.74 3.98 16.82
N GLY A 48 5.99 4.93 16.28
CA GLY A 48 4.71 5.37 16.80
C GLY A 48 3.71 5.61 15.66
N GLU A 49 2.43 5.62 15.99
CA GLU A 49 1.37 5.86 15.01
C GLU A 49 1.56 7.18 14.23
N PRO A 50 1.93 8.33 14.85
CA PRO A 50 2.14 9.57 14.10
C PRO A 50 3.24 9.47 13.04
N LEU A 51 4.31 8.71 13.31
CA LEU A 51 5.39 8.51 12.35
C LEU A 51 4.94 7.60 11.19
N ILE A 52 4.15 6.57 11.49
CA ILE A 52 3.56 5.69 10.46
C ILE A 52 2.63 6.51 9.54
N ASP A 53 1.80 7.38 10.12
CA ASP A 53 0.92 8.28 9.38
C ASP A 53 1.72 9.26 8.50
N GLU A 54 2.80 9.82 9.02
CA GLU A 54 3.68 10.71 8.27
C GLU A 54 4.31 9.99 7.07
N ILE A 55 4.83 8.78 7.28
CA ILE A 55 5.47 7.97 6.22
C ILE A 55 4.46 7.61 5.14
N THR A 56 3.33 7.02 5.51
CA THR A 56 2.31 6.57 4.54
C THR A 56 1.69 7.73 3.77
N SER A 57 1.37 8.84 4.45
CA SER A 57 0.88 10.06 3.79
C SER A 57 1.93 10.68 2.85
N SER A 58 3.21 10.56 3.19
CA SER A 58 4.28 11.02 2.31
C SER A 58 4.45 10.11 1.10
N CYS A 59 4.30 8.80 1.25
CA CYS A 59 4.26 7.87 0.11
C CYS A 59 3.13 8.25 -0.86
N LEU A 60 1.93 8.56 -0.36
CA LEU A 60 0.82 9.03 -1.20
C LEU A 60 1.14 10.33 -1.94
N ARG A 61 1.84 11.27 -1.31
CA ARG A 61 2.25 12.52 -1.96
C ARG A 61 3.33 12.33 -3.03
N LEU A 62 4.18 11.32 -2.88
CA LEU A 62 5.22 10.96 -3.86
C LEU A 62 4.64 10.18 -5.03
N ALA A 63 3.62 9.39 -4.81
CA ALA A 63 2.98 8.57 -5.83
C ALA A 63 2.12 9.42 -6.77
N LYS A 64 2.19 9.10 -8.06
CA LYS A 64 1.23 9.58 -9.06
C LYS A 64 0.31 8.42 -9.41
N TYR A 65 -0.97 8.56 -9.14
CA TYR A 65 -1.95 7.56 -9.56
C TYR A 65 -2.05 7.50 -11.08
N GLU A 66 -1.97 6.33 -11.64
CA GLU A 66 -2.13 6.09 -13.08
C GLU A 66 -2.81 4.73 -13.23
N GLN A 67 -4.10 4.76 -13.58
CA GLN A 67 -4.87 3.53 -13.75
C GLN A 67 -4.33 2.75 -14.93
N GLU A 68 -4.05 1.48 -14.71
CA GLU A 68 -3.62 0.58 -15.78
C GLU A 68 -4.83 0.19 -16.66
N HIS A 69 -4.58 0.06 -17.96
CA HIS A 69 -5.56 -0.41 -18.94
C HIS A 69 -5.06 -1.76 -19.50
N GLY A 70 -5.77 -2.83 -19.19
CA GLY A 70 -5.43 -4.16 -19.65
C GLY A 70 -5.26 -5.17 -18.54
N ASP A 71 -4.23 -6.02 -18.66
CA ASP A 71 -3.91 -6.99 -17.62
C ASP A 71 -3.37 -6.29 -16.38
N ASP A 72 -3.92 -6.62 -15.23
CA ASP A 72 -3.56 -6.10 -13.91
C ASP A 72 -2.16 -6.60 -13.53
N ASN A 73 -1.15 -5.74 -13.68
CA ASN A 73 0.25 -6.06 -13.43
C ASN A 73 0.75 -5.32 -12.18
N TRP A 74 0.72 -5.97 -11.06
CA TRP A 74 1.25 -5.44 -9.80
C TRP A 74 2.75 -5.17 -9.89
N LYS A 75 3.13 -3.92 -9.71
CA LYS A 75 4.55 -3.53 -9.63
C LYS A 75 5.15 -4.00 -8.32
N THR A 76 6.35 -4.52 -8.40
CA THR A 76 7.18 -4.67 -7.22
C THR A 76 7.56 -3.30 -6.66
N TYR A 77 7.93 -3.24 -5.38
CA TYR A 77 8.46 -2.02 -4.76
C TYR A 77 9.58 -1.36 -5.59
N HIS A 78 10.50 -2.16 -6.14
CA HIS A 78 11.61 -1.64 -6.96
C HIS A 78 11.17 -1.13 -8.33
N GLU A 79 10.15 -1.71 -8.92
CA GLU A 79 9.58 -1.23 -10.17
C GLU A 79 8.88 0.10 -9.96
N PHE A 80 8.08 0.22 -8.89
CA PHE A 80 7.40 1.48 -8.54
C PHE A 80 8.39 2.63 -8.33
N LEU A 81 9.56 2.37 -7.72
CA LEU A 81 10.59 3.39 -7.50
C LEU A 81 11.23 3.96 -8.78
N LYS A 82 10.97 3.40 -9.95
CA LYS A 82 11.51 3.90 -11.23
C LYS A 82 10.79 5.15 -11.71
N ASP A 83 9.47 5.23 -11.47
CA ASP A 83 8.62 6.30 -12.00
C ASP A 83 7.63 6.88 -10.98
N PHE A 84 7.45 6.24 -9.84
CA PHE A 84 6.47 6.58 -8.80
C PHE A 84 5.03 6.66 -9.31
N LYS A 85 4.69 5.84 -10.30
CA LYS A 85 3.38 5.78 -10.92
C LYS A 85 2.76 4.41 -10.72
N GLY A 86 1.44 4.37 -10.60
CA GLY A 86 0.67 3.14 -10.50
C GLY A 86 -0.70 3.39 -9.92
N ASP A 87 -1.49 2.36 -9.80
CA ASP A 87 -2.82 2.42 -9.22
C ASP A 87 -2.85 1.98 -7.73
N CYS A 88 -4.00 1.53 -7.23
CA CYS A 88 -4.16 1.33 -5.79
C CYS A 88 -3.26 0.23 -5.23
N GLU A 89 -3.07 -0.86 -5.96
CA GLU A 89 -2.20 -1.96 -5.53
C GLU A 89 -0.73 -1.58 -5.55
N ASP A 90 -0.27 -0.90 -6.59
CA ASP A 90 1.11 -0.46 -6.73
C ASP A 90 1.50 0.52 -5.61
N ILE A 91 0.60 1.45 -5.30
CA ILE A 91 0.80 2.42 -4.21
C ILE A 91 0.77 1.72 -2.86
N SER A 92 -0.10 0.71 -2.68
CA SER A 92 -0.12 -0.10 -1.45
C SER A 92 1.18 -0.88 -1.27
N VAL A 93 1.71 -1.49 -2.35
CA VAL A 93 3.03 -2.17 -2.37
C VAL A 93 4.16 -1.18 -2.07
N PHE A 94 4.08 0.03 -2.59
CA PHE A 94 5.08 1.08 -2.31
C PHE A 94 5.09 1.48 -0.83
N MET A 95 3.94 1.70 -0.21
CA MET A 95 3.83 1.99 1.22
C MET A 95 4.36 0.81 2.06
N TYR A 96 3.94 -0.42 1.73
CA TYR A 96 4.41 -1.64 2.36
C TYR A 96 5.94 -1.75 2.31
N GLY A 97 6.53 -1.67 1.12
CA GLY A 97 7.96 -1.77 0.91
C GLY A 97 8.75 -0.66 1.59
N THR A 98 8.18 0.55 1.69
CA THR A 98 8.80 1.67 2.42
C THR A 98 8.90 1.37 3.92
N LEU A 99 7.81 0.91 4.55
CA LEU A 99 7.84 0.54 5.97
C LEU A 99 8.78 -0.64 6.24
N LYS A 100 8.78 -1.66 5.37
CA LYS A 100 9.73 -2.80 5.47
C LYS A 100 11.18 -2.33 5.36
N ARG A 101 11.49 -1.44 4.41
CA ARG A 101 12.83 -0.86 4.24
C ARG A 101 13.30 -0.08 5.46
N LEU A 102 12.39 0.60 6.15
CA LEU A 102 12.68 1.33 7.38
C LEU A 102 12.80 0.42 8.61
N GLY A 103 12.59 -0.89 8.46
CA GLY A 103 12.69 -1.86 9.54
C GLY A 103 11.48 -1.85 10.47
N TYR A 104 10.27 -1.61 9.96
CA TYR A 104 9.06 -1.68 10.78
C TYR A 104 8.93 -3.07 11.44
N PRO A 105 8.82 -3.15 12.78
CA PRO A 105 8.98 -4.42 13.50
C PRO A 105 7.70 -5.24 13.66
N LYS A 106 6.52 -4.67 13.28
CA LYS A 106 5.23 -5.33 13.42
C LYS A 106 4.74 -5.84 12.07
N ALA A 107 3.64 -6.60 12.10
CA ALA A 107 3.06 -7.17 10.90
C ALA A 107 2.51 -6.10 9.95
N LEU A 108 2.76 -6.31 8.68
CA LEU A 108 2.22 -5.55 7.56
C LEU A 108 1.50 -6.51 6.64
N ARG A 109 0.35 -6.12 6.10
CA ARG A 109 -0.39 -6.91 5.12
C ARG A 109 -0.93 -6.04 4.00
N LEU A 110 -0.93 -6.58 2.81
CA LEU A 110 -1.68 -6.02 1.70
C LEU A 110 -3.06 -6.69 1.68
N ARG A 111 -4.10 -5.90 1.46
CA ARG A 111 -5.49 -6.39 1.47
C ARG A 111 -6.24 -5.85 0.27
N ILE A 112 -6.97 -6.71 -0.41
CA ILE A 112 -7.98 -6.31 -1.40
C ILE A 112 -9.35 -6.32 -0.73
N ILE A 113 -10.06 -5.22 -0.85
CA ILE A 113 -11.44 -5.05 -0.39
C ILE A 113 -12.35 -4.85 -1.59
N ARG A 114 -13.53 -5.50 -1.57
CA ARG A 114 -14.60 -5.25 -2.53
C ARG A 114 -15.43 -4.07 -2.06
N MET A 115 -15.47 -3.04 -2.87
CA MET A 115 -16.28 -1.85 -2.64
C MET A 115 -17.40 -1.76 -3.71
N PRO A 116 -18.44 -0.93 -3.51
CA PRO A 116 -19.50 -0.75 -4.50
C PRO A 116 -18.99 -0.30 -5.88
N MET A 117 -17.87 0.41 -5.92
CA MET A 117 -17.26 0.95 -7.14
C MET A 117 -16.17 0.06 -7.74
N GLY A 118 -15.88 -1.09 -7.16
CA GLY A 118 -14.84 -2.03 -7.62
C GLY A 118 -13.94 -2.52 -6.49
N ASP A 119 -12.98 -3.33 -6.84
CA ASP A 119 -11.99 -3.82 -5.89
C ASP A 119 -10.91 -2.76 -5.64
N HIS A 120 -10.42 -2.71 -4.40
CA HIS A 120 -9.47 -1.69 -3.97
C HIS A 120 -8.41 -2.29 -3.07
N ALA A 121 -7.14 -1.96 -3.36
CA ALA A 121 -6.02 -2.39 -2.55
C ALA A 121 -5.70 -1.38 -1.45
N VAL A 122 -5.43 -1.88 -0.25
CA VAL A 122 -5.07 -1.09 0.93
C VAL A 122 -3.93 -1.74 1.69
N LEU A 123 -3.17 -0.92 2.43
CA LEU A 123 -2.16 -1.40 3.37
C LEU A 123 -2.76 -1.52 4.77
N MET A 124 -2.59 -2.69 5.38
CA MET A 124 -2.91 -2.95 6.79
C MET A 124 -1.61 -2.93 7.60
N VAL A 125 -1.58 -2.17 8.67
CA VAL A 125 -0.42 -2.03 9.57
C VAL A 125 -0.85 -2.40 10.98
N GLU A 126 -0.18 -3.38 11.59
CA GLU A 126 -0.32 -3.64 13.02
C GLU A 126 0.41 -2.55 13.80
N LEU A 127 -0.31 -1.69 14.49
CA LEU A 127 0.27 -0.61 15.29
C LEU A 127 1.08 -1.14 16.48
N PRO A 128 1.97 -0.33 17.08
CA PRO A 128 2.80 -0.76 18.22
C PRO A 128 1.99 -1.35 19.41
N LYS A 129 0.74 -0.93 19.58
CA LYS A 129 -0.16 -1.43 20.62
C LYS A 129 -0.91 -2.71 20.25
N GLY A 130 -0.71 -3.25 19.04
CA GLY A 130 -1.35 -4.46 18.54
C GLY A 130 -2.67 -4.23 17.79
N GLU A 131 -3.14 -3.01 17.67
CA GLU A 131 -4.30 -2.66 16.87
C GLU A 131 -3.93 -2.62 15.38
N TRP A 132 -4.87 -2.96 14.51
CA TRP A 132 -4.69 -2.87 13.08
C TRP A 132 -5.25 -1.56 12.53
N LYS A 133 -4.45 -0.86 11.75
CA LYS A 133 -4.86 0.36 11.04
C LYS A 133 -4.77 0.15 9.54
N MET A 134 -5.80 0.60 8.83
CA MET A 134 -5.87 0.57 7.38
C MET A 134 -5.37 1.90 6.81
N PHE A 135 -4.49 1.82 5.83
CA PHE A 135 -4.01 2.96 5.07
C PHE A 135 -4.49 2.84 3.63
N ASN A 136 -5.24 3.85 3.21
CA ASN A 136 -5.73 3.94 1.85
C ASN A 136 -4.61 4.28 0.88
N SER A 137 -4.61 3.65 -0.30
CA SER A 137 -3.69 3.91 -1.39
C SER A 137 -4.10 5.09 -2.29
N THR A 138 -5.21 5.74 -1.98
CA THR A 138 -5.70 6.92 -2.70
C THR A 138 -5.90 8.09 -1.75
N SER A 139 -5.85 9.32 -2.28
CA SER A 139 -6.12 10.54 -1.50
C SER A 139 -7.61 10.73 -1.17
N MET A 140 -8.49 9.91 -1.70
CA MET A 140 -9.91 9.94 -1.33
C MET A 140 -10.09 9.38 0.08
N PRO A 141 -10.74 10.11 0.97
CA PRO A 141 -11.13 9.53 2.24
C PRO A 141 -12.08 8.36 1.95
N LEU A 142 -11.68 7.15 2.39
CA LEU A 142 -12.65 6.07 2.48
C LEU A 142 -13.62 6.46 3.59
N ASP A 143 -14.89 6.68 3.25
CA ASP A 143 -15.91 6.89 4.27
C ASP A 143 -16.02 5.61 5.13
N PHE A 144 -16.25 5.77 6.42
CA PHE A 144 -16.54 4.64 7.32
C PHE A 144 -17.70 3.78 6.81
N ALA A 145 -18.67 4.38 6.10
CA ALA A 145 -19.75 3.66 5.45
C ALA A 145 -19.26 2.74 4.32
N ASP A 146 -18.29 3.17 3.53
CA ASP A 146 -17.69 2.36 2.46
C ASP A 146 -16.89 1.18 3.03
N ILE A 147 -16.18 1.41 4.12
CA ILE A 147 -15.44 0.35 4.83
C ILE A 147 -16.40 -0.66 5.47
N ALA A 148 -17.49 -0.18 6.07
CA ALA A 148 -18.48 -1.03 6.74
C ALA A 148 -19.21 -1.98 5.79
N VAL A 149 -19.37 -1.61 4.52
CA VAL A 149 -19.97 -2.46 3.48
C VAL A 149 -18.92 -3.20 2.63
N SER A 150 -17.64 -2.92 2.84
CA SER A 150 -16.57 -3.58 2.10
C SER A 150 -16.38 -5.01 2.59
N ARG A 151 -16.12 -5.91 1.64
CA ARG A 151 -15.75 -7.29 1.93
C ARG A 151 -14.28 -7.50 1.60
N THR A 152 -13.49 -7.98 2.55
CA THR A 152 -12.14 -8.47 2.26
C THR A 152 -12.22 -9.65 1.30
N ILE A 153 -11.49 -9.58 0.18
CA ILE A 153 -11.40 -10.67 -0.79
C ILE A 153 -10.20 -11.54 -0.48
N VAL A 154 -9.04 -10.90 -0.29
CA VAL A 154 -7.78 -11.54 0.00
C VAL A 154 -6.90 -10.61 0.80
N GLU A 155 -6.06 -11.17 1.64
CA GLU A 155 -5.05 -10.46 2.41
C GLU A 155 -3.77 -11.29 2.42
N TRP A 156 -2.60 -10.66 2.31
CA TRP A 156 -1.32 -11.37 2.34
C TRP A 156 -0.21 -10.53 2.94
N ASP A 157 0.82 -11.23 3.36
CA ASP A 157 2.12 -10.69 3.77
C ASP A 157 3.25 -11.42 3.02
N ASP A 158 4.49 -11.26 3.47
CA ASP A 158 5.67 -11.87 2.81
C ASP A 158 5.58 -13.41 2.73
N ASP A 159 4.89 -14.05 3.67
CA ASP A 159 4.94 -15.50 3.88
C ASP A 159 3.61 -16.22 3.62
N ASN A 160 2.49 -15.50 3.72
CA ASN A 160 1.17 -16.13 3.77
C ASN A 160 0.12 -15.39 2.94
N ILE A 161 -0.86 -16.14 2.43
CA ILE A 161 -2.08 -15.62 1.81
C ILE A 161 -3.25 -16.02 2.72
N TYR A 162 -4.07 -15.04 3.06
CA TYR A 162 -5.23 -15.18 3.93
C TYR A 162 -6.51 -14.95 3.13
N TYR A 163 -7.41 -15.93 3.16
CA TYR A 163 -8.75 -15.78 2.61
C TYR A 163 -9.75 -15.59 3.75
N PRO A 164 -10.64 -14.61 3.69
CA PRO A 164 -11.68 -14.45 4.70
C PRO A 164 -12.60 -15.68 4.70
N ARG A 165 -12.98 -16.11 5.88
CA ARG A 165 -13.94 -17.21 6.10
C ARG A 165 -15.38 -16.73 5.99
#